data_6e0b92bec7b3a55627463c80a134ee59
#
_entry.id   6e0b92bec7b3a55627463c80a134ee59
#
_cell.length_a   1.000
_cell.length_b   1.000
_cell.length_c   1.000
_cell.angle_alpha   90.00
_cell.angle_beta   90.00
_cell.angle_gamma   90.00
#
_symmetry.space_group_name_H-M   'P 1'
#
loop_
_entity.id
_entity.type
_entity.pdbx_description
1 polymer ?
#
loop_
_entity_poly.entity_id
_entity_poly.type
_entity_poly.pdbx_seq_one_letter_code
_entity_poly.pdbx_strand_id
1 'polypeptide(L)'
;MSLRVRLAQDKILMAPGVYDALTASLASDAGFEALYLSGAAVAYTRLGRPDIGLTSVTEMADTMALIADRTDLPVIIDADTGFGNALNAQRTMRQYERAGAAALQVEDQSHPKRCGHLADKSLISPQEMAGKISAMADARRSYGTLIIARTDAIAVEGFQAAIDRAETYVAAGADVLFIEAPQSRDQLRAIAEHFAGRLPLLANMVEGGATPVTNADDLEAQGFSIVIFPGGIVRALARSAQDYYASLHMNGSNTPFADRMFDFSGLNQVIGTSEMLELGKRYDGSDD
;
A
#
# COMPACT_ATOMS: atom_id res chain seq x y z
N MET A 1 -5.97 -12.85 11.53
CA MET A 1 -7.10 -13.11 10.56
C MET A 1 -6.57 -12.84 9.16
N SER A 2 -6.89 -13.69 8.15
CA SER A 2 -6.42 -13.44 6.78
C SER A 2 -7.17 -12.25 6.15
N LEU A 3 -6.51 -11.53 5.22
CA LEU A 3 -7.12 -10.40 4.52
C LEU A 3 -8.44 -10.80 3.81
N ARG A 4 -8.46 -11.96 3.15
CA ARG A 4 -9.66 -12.48 2.47
C ARG A 4 -10.85 -12.64 3.44
N VAL A 5 -10.62 -13.17 4.64
CA VAL A 5 -11.67 -13.34 5.67
C VAL A 5 -12.13 -11.98 6.19
N ARG A 6 -11.21 -11.03 6.35
CA ARG A 6 -11.56 -9.67 6.78
C ARG A 6 -12.41 -8.92 5.74
N LEU A 7 -12.11 -9.10 4.45
CA LEU A 7 -12.86 -8.48 3.34
C LEU A 7 -14.23 -9.10 3.10
N ALA A 8 -14.53 -10.24 3.69
CA ALA A 8 -15.88 -10.82 3.69
C ALA A 8 -16.82 -10.19 4.73
N GLN A 9 -16.32 -9.28 5.56
CA GLN A 9 -17.14 -8.51 6.51
C GLN A 9 -17.69 -7.25 5.83
N ASP A 10 -18.84 -6.76 6.30
CA ASP A 10 -19.53 -5.60 5.71
C ASP A 10 -18.80 -4.27 5.98
N LYS A 11 -17.89 -4.23 6.99
CA LYS A 11 -17.19 -3.00 7.37
C LYS A 11 -15.97 -2.76 6.49
N ILE A 12 -15.87 -1.53 5.95
CA ILE A 12 -14.70 -1.10 5.15
C ILE A 12 -13.39 -1.27 5.94
N LEU A 13 -12.36 -1.73 5.26
CA LEU A 13 -11.01 -1.88 5.80
C LEU A 13 -10.18 -0.64 5.49
N MET A 14 -9.72 0.07 6.50
CA MET A 14 -8.73 1.13 6.34
C MET A 14 -7.33 0.54 6.39
N ALA A 15 -6.54 0.75 5.33
CA ALA A 15 -5.14 0.36 5.26
C ALA A 15 -4.26 1.60 5.06
N PRO A 16 -3.68 2.15 6.15
CA PRO A 16 -2.78 3.29 6.07
C PRO A 16 -1.50 2.92 5.35
N GLY A 17 -0.89 3.90 4.68
CA GLY A 17 0.42 3.75 4.06
C GLY A 17 1.51 3.54 5.10
N VAL A 18 2.41 2.60 4.82
CA VAL A 18 3.65 2.37 5.57
C VAL A 18 4.81 2.22 4.59
N TYR A 19 6.04 2.41 5.06
CA TYR A 19 7.23 2.29 4.21
C TYR A 19 8.42 1.65 4.93
N ASP A 20 8.29 1.32 6.21
CA ASP A 20 9.27 0.62 7.03
C ASP A 20 8.61 -0.07 8.25
N ALA A 21 9.40 -0.81 9.00
CA ALA A 21 8.94 -1.55 10.18
C ALA A 21 8.48 -0.63 11.32
N LEU A 22 9.05 0.58 11.45
CA LEU A 22 8.65 1.54 12.49
C LEU A 22 7.25 2.10 12.20
N THR A 23 6.99 2.55 10.98
CA THR A 23 5.66 3.05 10.59
C THR A 23 4.61 1.95 10.65
N ALA A 24 4.97 0.69 10.34
CA ALA A 24 4.09 -0.45 10.48
C ALA A 24 3.73 -0.73 11.95
N SER A 25 4.69 -0.63 12.88
CA SER A 25 4.46 -0.77 14.31
C SER A 25 3.52 0.32 14.82
N LEU A 26 3.80 1.58 14.49
CA LEU A 26 2.96 2.72 14.89
C LEU A 26 1.51 2.61 14.36
N ALA A 27 1.33 2.13 13.14
CA ALA A 27 0.00 1.90 12.59
C ALA A 27 -0.71 0.73 13.29
N SER A 28 0.01 -0.33 13.63
CA SER A 28 -0.52 -1.45 14.43
C SER A 28 -0.99 -0.97 15.81
N ASP A 29 -0.17 -0.18 16.50
CA ASP A 29 -0.50 0.37 17.82
C ASP A 29 -1.68 1.34 17.79
N ALA A 30 -1.89 2.01 16.67
CA ALA A 30 -3.06 2.85 16.43
C ALA A 30 -4.36 2.07 16.18
N GLY A 31 -4.29 0.71 16.10
CA GLY A 31 -5.45 -0.17 15.98
C GLY A 31 -5.94 -0.42 14.55
N PHE A 32 -5.11 -0.17 13.54
CA PHE A 32 -5.45 -0.57 12.17
C PHE A 32 -5.39 -2.10 12.00
N GLU A 33 -6.25 -2.63 11.13
CA GLU A 33 -6.41 -4.08 10.90
C GLU A 33 -5.66 -4.58 9.65
N ALA A 34 -5.11 -3.68 8.84
CA ALA A 34 -4.27 -3.96 7.68
C ALA A 34 -3.39 -2.77 7.36
N LEU A 35 -2.34 -3.00 6.56
CA LEU A 35 -1.37 -1.99 6.15
C LEU A 35 -1.23 -1.97 4.63
N TYR A 36 -0.82 -0.83 4.08
CA TYR A 36 -0.46 -0.67 2.67
C TYR A 36 1.01 -0.27 2.53
N LEU A 37 1.87 -1.18 2.05
CA LEU A 37 3.26 -0.85 1.72
C LEU A 37 3.30 -0.08 0.41
N SER A 38 3.48 1.23 0.53
CA SER A 38 3.44 2.18 -0.57
C SER A 38 4.76 2.26 -1.31
N GLY A 39 4.77 1.91 -2.62
CA GLY A 39 5.95 2.07 -3.48
C GLY A 39 6.42 3.52 -3.57
N ALA A 40 5.50 4.47 -3.66
CA ALA A 40 5.79 5.90 -3.63
C ALA A 40 6.49 6.32 -2.33
N ALA A 41 5.97 5.89 -1.17
CA ALA A 41 6.56 6.24 0.12
C ALA A 41 7.97 5.63 0.29
N VAL A 42 8.19 4.40 -0.19
CA VAL A 42 9.52 3.76 -0.23
C VAL A 42 10.47 4.56 -1.13
N ALA A 43 10.05 4.97 -2.34
CA ALA A 43 10.87 5.79 -3.23
C ALA A 43 11.27 7.11 -2.56
N TYR A 44 10.33 7.80 -1.91
CA TYR A 44 10.60 9.07 -1.22
C TYR A 44 11.55 8.92 -0.04
N THR A 45 11.39 7.87 0.79
CA THR A 45 12.16 7.73 2.03
C THR A 45 13.49 7.02 1.82
N ARG A 46 13.54 6.00 0.96
CA ARG A 46 14.74 5.20 0.74
C ARG A 46 15.67 5.80 -0.31
N LEU A 47 15.11 6.39 -1.38
CA LEU A 47 15.89 6.95 -2.48
C LEU A 47 15.96 8.50 -2.44
N GLY A 48 15.07 9.17 -1.72
CA GLY A 48 14.89 10.62 -1.78
C GLY A 48 14.50 11.08 -3.20
N ARG A 49 13.74 10.27 -3.94
CA ARG A 49 13.41 10.48 -5.36
C ARG A 49 11.90 10.34 -5.60
N PRO A 50 11.39 10.95 -6.68
CA PRO A 50 9.99 10.81 -7.06
C PRO A 50 9.63 9.37 -7.43
N ASP A 51 8.33 9.06 -7.32
CA ASP A 51 7.76 7.77 -7.68
C ASP A 51 7.53 7.67 -9.19
N ILE A 52 8.56 7.23 -9.91
CA ILE A 52 8.62 7.10 -11.38
C ILE A 52 9.25 5.77 -11.82
N GLY A 53 9.02 4.70 -11.06
CA GLY A 53 9.52 3.37 -11.39
C GLY A 53 11.01 3.16 -11.08
N LEU A 54 11.57 3.90 -10.12
CA LEU A 54 12.99 3.77 -9.72
C LEU A 54 13.21 2.67 -8.69
N THR A 55 12.19 2.30 -7.93
CA THR A 55 12.27 1.26 -6.91
C THR A 55 12.22 -0.12 -7.56
N SER A 56 13.10 -1.00 -7.16
CA SER A 56 13.17 -2.37 -7.69
C SER A 56 12.27 -3.33 -6.92
N VAL A 57 11.91 -4.46 -7.55
CA VAL A 57 11.18 -5.56 -6.92
C VAL A 57 11.87 -6.08 -5.65
N THR A 58 13.21 -6.09 -5.63
CA THR A 58 14.00 -6.57 -4.49
C THR A 58 13.92 -5.60 -3.31
N GLU A 59 14.06 -4.30 -3.56
CA GLU A 59 13.94 -3.29 -2.49
C GLU A 59 12.56 -3.30 -1.83
N MET A 60 11.50 -3.51 -2.62
CA MET A 60 10.15 -3.66 -2.08
C MET A 60 9.99 -4.96 -1.28
N ALA A 61 10.53 -6.08 -1.78
CA ALA A 61 10.49 -7.36 -1.07
C ALA A 61 11.26 -7.34 0.26
N ASP A 62 12.43 -6.71 0.28
CA ASP A 62 13.24 -6.55 1.48
C ASP A 62 12.49 -5.71 2.54
N THR A 63 11.88 -4.60 2.10
CA THR A 63 11.05 -3.76 2.98
C THR A 63 9.85 -4.54 3.52
N MET A 64 9.17 -5.31 2.65
CA MET A 64 8.04 -6.15 3.04
C MET A 64 8.43 -7.19 4.11
N ALA A 65 9.57 -7.84 3.93
CA ALA A 65 10.05 -8.85 4.88
C ALA A 65 10.32 -8.24 6.28
N LEU A 66 10.91 -7.04 6.35
CA LEU A 66 11.13 -6.33 7.62
C LEU A 66 9.82 -5.91 8.29
N ILE A 67 8.81 -5.52 7.53
CA ILE A 67 7.48 -5.22 8.05
C ILE A 67 6.81 -6.49 8.57
N ALA A 68 6.86 -7.59 7.81
CA ALA A 68 6.27 -8.87 8.20
C ALA A 68 6.94 -9.50 9.43
N ASP A 69 8.22 -9.23 9.67
CA ASP A 69 8.92 -9.63 10.89
C ASP A 69 8.45 -8.82 12.13
N ARG A 70 7.95 -7.61 11.91
CA ARG A 70 7.56 -6.68 12.99
C ARG A 70 6.07 -6.74 13.35
N THR A 71 5.19 -7.14 12.45
CA THR A 71 3.74 -7.15 12.68
C THR A 71 3.05 -8.33 12.01
N ASP A 72 2.02 -8.87 12.70
CA ASP A 72 1.14 -9.92 12.17
C ASP A 72 -0.02 -9.37 11.32
N LEU A 73 -0.11 -8.05 11.14
CA LEU A 73 -1.15 -7.44 10.33
C LEU A 73 -0.99 -7.82 8.86
N PRO A 74 -2.08 -8.09 8.14
CA PRO A 74 -2.01 -8.32 6.70
C PRO A 74 -1.53 -7.05 5.98
N VAL A 75 -0.53 -7.21 5.10
CA VAL A 75 0.05 -6.11 4.34
C VAL A 75 -0.30 -6.26 2.87
N ILE A 76 -0.89 -5.21 2.30
CA ILE A 76 -1.07 -5.02 0.86
C ILE A 76 0.20 -4.37 0.33
N ILE A 77 0.89 -4.96 -0.64
CA ILE A 77 2.10 -4.40 -1.24
C ILE A 77 1.83 -3.82 -2.62
N ASP A 78 2.36 -2.63 -2.88
CA ASP A 78 2.44 -2.03 -4.20
C ASP A 78 3.44 -2.81 -5.06
N ALA A 79 2.97 -3.43 -6.14
CA ALA A 79 3.78 -4.19 -7.09
C ALA A 79 3.99 -3.45 -8.41
N ASP A 80 3.72 -2.15 -8.45
CA ASP A 80 3.84 -1.34 -9.67
C ASP A 80 3.21 -2.08 -10.88
N THR A 81 3.92 -2.20 -11.99
CA THR A 81 3.47 -2.89 -13.21
C THR A 81 3.74 -4.41 -13.20
N GLY A 82 4.17 -4.98 -12.07
CA GLY A 82 4.68 -6.36 -11.99
C GLY A 82 6.15 -6.50 -12.42
N PHE A 83 6.85 -5.36 -12.63
CA PHE A 83 8.29 -5.25 -12.96
C PHE A 83 8.69 -5.93 -14.29
N GLY A 84 7.79 -5.95 -15.27
CA GLY A 84 8.05 -6.45 -16.61
C GLY A 84 6.84 -7.15 -17.25
N ASN A 85 7.07 -8.25 -17.98
CA ASN A 85 6.02 -9.03 -18.63
C ASN A 85 5.31 -10.01 -17.66
N ALA A 86 4.44 -10.89 -18.18
CA ALA A 86 3.70 -11.88 -17.38
C ALA A 86 4.62 -12.82 -16.58
N LEU A 87 5.80 -13.18 -17.10
CA LEU A 87 6.76 -14.04 -16.37
C LEU A 87 7.45 -13.28 -15.23
N ASN A 88 7.68 -11.97 -15.41
CA ASN A 88 8.14 -11.12 -14.32
C ASN A 88 7.06 -10.98 -13.24
N ALA A 89 5.80 -10.78 -13.61
CA ALA A 89 4.67 -10.72 -12.70
C ALA A 89 4.52 -12.03 -11.87
N GLN A 90 4.71 -13.20 -12.47
CA GLN A 90 4.80 -14.48 -11.76
C GLN A 90 5.92 -14.50 -10.71
N ARG A 91 7.10 -14.02 -11.10
CA ARG A 91 8.26 -13.96 -10.20
C ARG A 91 8.00 -13.00 -9.04
N THR A 92 7.42 -11.83 -9.32
CA THR A 92 7.05 -10.82 -8.33
C THR A 92 6.03 -11.40 -7.32
N MET A 93 4.99 -12.09 -7.81
CA MET A 93 4.02 -12.77 -6.96
C MET A 93 4.70 -13.72 -5.97
N ARG A 94 5.56 -14.61 -6.46
CA ARG A 94 6.28 -15.58 -5.62
C ARG A 94 7.25 -14.92 -4.64
N GLN A 95 7.87 -13.82 -5.02
CA GLN A 95 8.83 -13.09 -4.18
C GLN A 95 8.13 -12.36 -3.05
N TYR A 96 7.04 -11.65 -3.35
CA TYR A 96 6.29 -10.88 -2.35
C TYR A 96 5.48 -11.78 -1.41
N GLU A 97 4.91 -12.86 -1.93
CA GLU A 97 4.26 -13.86 -1.08
C GLU A 97 5.24 -14.49 -0.08
N ARG A 98 6.48 -14.80 -0.51
CA ARG A 98 7.54 -15.26 0.40
C ARG A 98 7.99 -14.22 1.41
N ALA A 99 7.92 -12.95 1.05
CA ALA A 99 8.21 -11.83 1.96
C ALA A 99 7.08 -11.55 2.96
N GLY A 100 5.93 -12.25 2.85
CA GLY A 100 4.82 -12.14 3.80
C GLY A 100 3.65 -11.26 3.34
N ALA A 101 3.61 -10.83 2.07
CA ALA A 101 2.51 -10.02 1.56
C ALA A 101 1.18 -10.80 1.57
N ALA A 102 0.11 -10.14 2.06
CA ALA A 102 -1.25 -10.67 2.06
C ALA A 102 -2.01 -10.34 0.77
N ALA A 103 -1.61 -9.30 0.06
CA ALA A 103 -2.12 -8.95 -1.26
C ALA A 103 -1.07 -8.17 -2.06
N LEU A 104 -1.12 -8.30 -3.39
CA LEU A 104 -0.29 -7.54 -4.32
C LEU A 104 -1.18 -6.66 -5.19
N GLN A 105 -0.93 -5.35 -5.20
CA GLN A 105 -1.56 -4.44 -6.13
C GLN A 105 -0.68 -4.30 -7.37
N VAL A 106 -1.23 -4.61 -8.55
CA VAL A 106 -0.54 -4.52 -9.83
C VAL A 106 -1.36 -3.65 -10.80
N GLU A 107 -0.68 -2.79 -11.57
CA GLU A 107 -1.31 -1.81 -12.43
C GLU A 107 -1.00 -2.01 -13.93
N ASP A 108 -1.89 -1.47 -14.79
CA ASP A 108 -1.81 -1.56 -16.25
C ASP A 108 -1.00 -0.46 -16.93
N GLN A 109 -0.19 0.30 -16.17
CA GLN A 109 0.74 1.25 -16.80
C GLN A 109 1.85 0.53 -17.57
N SER A 110 2.34 1.18 -18.64
CA SER A 110 3.59 0.75 -19.29
C SER A 110 4.79 1.18 -18.45
N HIS A 111 5.90 0.44 -18.55
CA HIS A 111 7.15 0.80 -17.86
C HIS A 111 7.95 1.84 -18.68
N PRO A 112 8.56 2.87 -18.06
CA PRO A 112 8.53 3.19 -16.63
C PRO A 112 7.20 3.83 -16.21
N LYS A 113 6.64 3.31 -15.10
CA LYS A 113 5.37 3.83 -14.56
C LYS A 113 5.54 5.23 -13.96
N ARG A 114 4.41 5.89 -13.73
CA ARG A 114 4.33 7.15 -12.97
C ARG A 114 3.31 7.03 -11.85
N CYS A 115 3.45 7.84 -10.81
CA CYS A 115 2.42 7.93 -9.77
C CYS A 115 1.04 8.18 -10.40
N GLY A 116 0.00 7.50 -9.90
CA GLY A 116 -1.36 7.54 -10.46
C GLY A 116 -1.97 8.92 -10.63
N HIS A 117 -1.49 9.91 -9.88
CA HIS A 117 -1.94 11.31 -9.95
C HIS A 117 -1.07 12.21 -10.85
N LEU A 118 0.00 11.67 -11.48
CA LEU A 118 0.82 12.41 -12.45
C LEU A 118 0.24 12.29 -13.86
N ALA A 119 0.57 13.28 -14.70
CA ALA A 119 0.23 13.30 -16.13
C ALA A 119 1.14 12.39 -16.99
N ASP A 120 0.81 12.28 -18.26
CA ASP A 120 1.56 11.56 -19.31
C ASP A 120 1.81 10.08 -18.98
N LYS A 121 0.83 9.42 -18.37
CA LYS A 121 0.82 7.96 -18.21
C LYS A 121 0.54 7.30 -19.55
N SER A 122 1.08 6.12 -19.77
CA SER A 122 0.74 5.25 -20.89
C SER A 122 0.39 3.86 -20.36
N LEU A 123 -0.51 3.17 -21.05
CA LEU A 123 -1.04 1.89 -20.62
C LEU A 123 -0.62 0.78 -21.57
N ILE A 124 -0.44 -0.43 -21.01
CA ILE A 124 -0.40 -1.66 -21.80
C ILE A 124 -1.81 -2.04 -22.25
N SER A 125 -1.94 -2.96 -23.20
CA SER A 125 -3.26 -3.43 -23.64
C SER A 125 -4.00 -4.15 -22.49
N PRO A 126 -5.35 -4.15 -22.48
CA PRO A 126 -6.12 -4.92 -21.51
C PRO A 126 -5.77 -6.40 -21.50
N GLN A 127 -5.49 -6.98 -22.67
CA GLN A 127 -5.10 -8.38 -22.84
C GLN A 127 -3.74 -8.69 -22.24
N GLU A 128 -2.77 -7.77 -22.38
CA GLU A 128 -1.47 -7.93 -21.74
C GLU A 128 -1.58 -7.89 -20.22
N MET A 129 -2.37 -6.95 -19.68
CA MET A 129 -2.62 -6.89 -18.23
C MET A 129 -3.39 -8.12 -17.73
N ALA A 130 -4.40 -8.59 -18.46
CA ALA A 130 -5.10 -9.83 -18.14
C ALA A 130 -4.14 -11.03 -18.09
N GLY A 131 -3.20 -11.10 -19.04
CA GLY A 131 -2.14 -12.12 -19.03
C GLY A 131 -1.24 -12.05 -17.80
N LYS A 132 -0.88 -10.84 -17.33
CA LYS A 132 -0.13 -10.66 -16.07
C LYS A 132 -0.93 -11.13 -14.85
N ILE A 133 -2.23 -10.77 -14.76
CA ILE A 133 -3.11 -11.17 -13.66
C ILE A 133 -3.24 -12.71 -13.62
N SER A 134 -3.53 -13.35 -14.76
CA SER A 134 -3.63 -14.81 -14.85
C SER A 134 -2.32 -15.49 -14.48
N ALA A 135 -1.17 -14.95 -14.94
CA ALA A 135 0.14 -15.48 -14.60
C ALA A 135 0.44 -15.34 -13.08
N MET A 136 0.01 -14.28 -12.43
CA MET A 136 0.11 -14.12 -10.97
C MET A 136 -0.81 -15.12 -10.25
N ALA A 137 -2.04 -15.31 -10.73
CA ALA A 137 -2.99 -16.26 -10.16
C ALA A 137 -2.46 -17.71 -10.20
N ASP A 138 -1.83 -18.10 -11.32
CA ASP A 138 -1.18 -19.41 -11.47
C ASP A 138 0.07 -19.56 -10.59
N ALA A 139 0.75 -18.46 -10.31
CA ALA A 139 2.02 -18.48 -9.57
C ALA A 139 1.86 -18.46 -8.06
N ARG A 140 0.74 -17.94 -7.54
CA ARG A 140 0.51 -17.84 -6.10
C ARG A 140 0.46 -19.22 -5.45
N ARG A 141 1.03 -19.33 -4.25
CA ARG A 141 1.06 -20.56 -3.47
C ARG A 141 -0.11 -20.69 -2.51
N SER A 142 -0.63 -19.57 -2.07
CA SER A 142 -1.76 -19.48 -1.13
C SER A 142 -2.92 -18.76 -1.78
N TYR A 143 -4.08 -19.38 -1.79
CA TYR A 143 -5.33 -18.70 -2.17
C TYR A 143 -5.68 -17.53 -1.23
N GLY A 144 -5.06 -17.50 -0.04
CA GLY A 144 -5.16 -16.38 0.90
C GLY A 144 -4.47 -15.10 0.44
N THR A 145 -3.47 -15.19 -0.46
CA THR A 145 -2.79 -14.04 -1.05
C THR A 145 -3.63 -13.47 -2.19
N LEU A 146 -4.04 -12.20 -2.09
CA LEU A 146 -4.95 -11.58 -3.04
C LEU A 146 -4.22 -10.86 -4.18
N ILE A 147 -4.85 -10.77 -5.34
CA ILE A 147 -4.42 -9.97 -6.47
C ILE A 147 -5.37 -8.77 -6.58
N ILE A 148 -4.84 -7.57 -6.39
CA ILE A 148 -5.55 -6.30 -6.57
C ILE A 148 -5.18 -5.77 -7.95
N ALA A 149 -6.12 -5.82 -8.89
CA ALA A 149 -5.91 -5.30 -10.23
C ALA A 149 -6.28 -3.82 -10.28
N ARG A 150 -5.27 -2.99 -10.58
CA ARG A 150 -5.43 -1.54 -10.75
C ARG A 150 -5.45 -1.17 -12.23
N THR A 151 -6.36 -0.26 -12.58
CA THR A 151 -6.32 0.43 -13.87
C THR A 151 -6.18 1.93 -13.69
N ASP A 152 -5.28 2.53 -14.46
CA ASP A 152 -5.09 3.97 -14.57
C ASP A 152 -5.81 4.59 -15.77
N ALA A 153 -6.75 3.85 -16.38
CA ALA A 153 -7.37 4.21 -17.66
C ALA A 153 -8.26 5.44 -17.60
N ILE A 154 -8.83 5.82 -16.44
CA ILE A 154 -9.67 7.04 -16.37
C ILE A 154 -8.93 8.25 -16.90
N ALA A 155 -7.66 8.42 -16.51
CA ALA A 155 -6.87 9.58 -16.91
C ALA A 155 -6.33 9.51 -18.35
N VAL A 156 -6.30 8.32 -18.98
CA VAL A 156 -5.65 8.09 -20.27
C VAL A 156 -6.68 7.83 -21.38
N GLU A 157 -7.68 7.00 -21.09
CA GLU A 157 -8.67 6.50 -22.08
C GLU A 157 -10.11 6.89 -21.70
N GLY A 158 -10.32 7.43 -20.49
CA GLY A 158 -11.62 7.83 -19.99
C GLY A 158 -12.33 6.76 -19.15
N PHE A 159 -13.46 7.16 -18.55
CA PHE A 159 -14.17 6.39 -17.54
C PHE A 159 -14.68 5.03 -18.07
N GLN A 160 -15.33 5.03 -19.26
CA GLN A 160 -15.89 3.77 -19.80
C GLN A 160 -14.80 2.75 -20.11
N ALA A 161 -13.67 3.18 -20.68
CA ALA A 161 -12.53 2.31 -20.94
C ALA A 161 -11.99 1.70 -19.65
N ALA A 162 -11.97 2.44 -18.54
CA ALA A 162 -11.56 1.91 -17.24
C ALA A 162 -12.51 0.81 -16.74
N ILE A 163 -13.83 0.96 -16.94
CA ILE A 163 -14.82 -0.08 -16.61
C ILE A 163 -14.60 -1.34 -17.47
N ASP A 164 -14.42 -1.17 -18.79
CA ASP A 164 -14.22 -2.30 -19.71
C ASP A 164 -12.91 -3.07 -19.41
N ARG A 165 -11.84 -2.34 -19.03
CA ARG A 165 -10.59 -2.94 -18.56
C ARG A 165 -10.79 -3.72 -17.25
N ALA A 166 -11.50 -3.11 -16.29
CA ALA A 166 -11.78 -3.75 -15.01
C ALA A 166 -12.57 -5.06 -15.19
N GLU A 167 -13.55 -5.11 -16.09
CA GLU A 167 -14.25 -6.35 -16.43
C GLU A 167 -13.29 -7.43 -16.96
N THR A 168 -12.37 -7.03 -17.84
CA THR A 168 -11.35 -7.94 -18.37
C THR A 168 -10.44 -8.48 -17.24
N TYR A 169 -10.12 -7.66 -16.25
CA TYR A 169 -9.27 -8.05 -15.12
C TYR A 169 -9.99 -8.97 -14.12
N VAL A 170 -11.29 -8.73 -13.90
CA VAL A 170 -12.14 -9.68 -13.14
C VAL A 170 -12.14 -11.05 -13.81
N ALA A 171 -12.37 -11.09 -15.11
CA ALA A 171 -12.38 -12.34 -15.89
C ALA A 171 -11.01 -13.06 -15.87
N ALA A 172 -9.91 -12.31 -15.74
CA ALA A 172 -8.55 -12.83 -15.64
C ALA A 172 -8.17 -13.36 -14.24
N GLY A 173 -9.02 -13.16 -13.23
CA GLY A 173 -8.82 -13.70 -11.88
C GLY A 173 -8.35 -12.69 -10.84
N ALA A 174 -8.61 -11.40 -11.02
CA ALA A 174 -8.44 -10.40 -9.97
C ALA A 174 -9.36 -10.72 -8.78
N ASP A 175 -8.83 -10.60 -7.56
CA ASP A 175 -9.59 -10.78 -6.32
C ASP A 175 -10.19 -9.47 -5.81
N VAL A 176 -9.59 -8.33 -6.15
CA VAL A 176 -10.00 -6.98 -5.77
C VAL A 176 -9.78 -6.06 -6.96
N LEU A 177 -10.69 -5.10 -7.17
CA LEU A 177 -10.50 -4.05 -8.17
C LEU A 177 -10.10 -2.72 -7.54
N PHE A 178 -9.20 -2.03 -8.24
CA PHE A 178 -8.80 -0.69 -7.96
C PHE A 178 -8.82 0.15 -9.25
N ILE A 179 -9.82 1.02 -9.38
CA ILE A 179 -9.94 1.95 -10.51
C ILE A 179 -9.41 3.30 -10.04
N GLU A 180 -8.23 3.70 -10.55
CA GLU A 180 -7.48 4.86 -10.06
C GLU A 180 -8.05 6.18 -10.57
N ALA A 181 -8.02 7.17 -9.69
CA ALA A 181 -8.30 8.57 -9.96
C ALA A 181 -9.70 8.86 -10.56
N PRO A 182 -10.80 8.31 -10.01
CA PRO A 182 -12.12 8.81 -10.36
C PRO A 182 -12.21 10.31 -10.05
N GLN A 183 -12.74 11.08 -11.01
CA GLN A 183 -12.68 12.55 -10.99
C GLN A 183 -13.89 13.21 -10.30
N SER A 184 -14.88 12.41 -9.91
CA SER A 184 -16.10 12.90 -9.25
C SER A 184 -16.71 11.86 -8.34
N ARG A 185 -17.56 12.31 -7.42
CA ARG A 185 -18.38 11.42 -6.57
C ARG A 185 -19.32 10.54 -7.40
N ASP A 186 -19.79 11.03 -8.54
CA ASP A 186 -20.65 10.25 -9.44
C ASP A 186 -19.88 9.11 -10.09
N GLN A 187 -18.61 9.31 -10.47
CA GLN A 187 -17.77 8.22 -10.94
C GLN A 187 -17.49 7.18 -9.86
N LEU A 188 -17.20 7.59 -8.62
CA LEU A 188 -17.05 6.66 -7.48
C LEU A 188 -18.32 5.82 -7.30
N ARG A 189 -19.50 6.47 -7.31
CA ARG A 189 -20.78 5.78 -7.20
C ARG A 189 -21.00 4.81 -8.37
N ALA A 190 -20.76 5.22 -9.59
CA ALA A 190 -20.92 4.39 -10.77
C ALA A 190 -20.01 3.15 -10.76
N ILE A 191 -18.77 3.28 -10.26
CA ILE A 191 -17.86 2.13 -10.03
C ILE A 191 -18.48 1.16 -9.03
N ALA A 192 -18.97 1.68 -7.90
CA ALA A 192 -19.57 0.85 -6.86
C ALA A 192 -20.85 0.17 -7.35
N GLU A 193 -21.76 0.89 -8.01
CA GLU A 193 -22.99 0.32 -8.59
C GLU A 193 -22.70 -0.80 -9.59
N HIS A 194 -21.58 -0.70 -10.33
CA HIS A 194 -21.21 -1.68 -11.34
C HIS A 194 -20.58 -2.96 -10.76
N PHE A 195 -19.72 -2.82 -9.73
CA PHE A 195 -18.88 -3.91 -9.23
C PHE A 195 -19.17 -4.37 -7.81
N ALA A 196 -19.78 -3.54 -6.94
CA ALA A 196 -20.04 -3.92 -5.56
C ALA A 196 -20.93 -5.17 -5.48
N GLY A 197 -20.65 -6.04 -4.50
CA GLY A 197 -21.32 -7.34 -4.38
C GLY A 197 -20.81 -8.43 -5.35
N ARG A 198 -19.97 -8.06 -6.34
CA ARG A 198 -19.31 -9.03 -7.24
C ARG A 198 -17.91 -9.36 -6.75
N LEU A 199 -17.16 -8.36 -6.31
CA LEU A 199 -15.85 -8.50 -5.68
C LEU A 199 -15.54 -7.22 -4.87
N PRO A 200 -14.59 -7.29 -3.91
CA PRO A 200 -14.16 -6.13 -3.14
C PRO A 200 -13.60 -5.01 -4.02
N LEU A 201 -13.93 -3.76 -3.67
CA LEU A 201 -13.43 -2.54 -4.31
C LEU A 201 -12.46 -1.81 -3.39
N LEU A 202 -11.35 -1.32 -3.95
CA LEU A 202 -10.39 -0.48 -3.25
C LEU A 202 -10.50 0.95 -3.75
N ALA A 203 -10.58 1.91 -2.80
CA ALA A 203 -10.49 3.34 -3.05
C ALA A 203 -9.17 3.90 -2.51
N ASN A 204 -8.58 4.84 -3.26
CA ASN A 204 -7.34 5.52 -2.91
C ASN A 204 -7.60 6.98 -2.56
N MET A 205 -7.27 7.39 -1.33
CA MET A 205 -7.42 8.75 -0.84
C MET A 205 -6.04 9.43 -0.75
N VAL A 206 -5.79 10.33 -1.71
CA VAL A 206 -4.53 11.08 -1.80
C VAL A 206 -4.83 12.56 -1.64
N GLU A 207 -4.22 13.19 -0.66
CA GLU A 207 -4.35 14.62 -0.39
C GLU A 207 -3.83 15.45 -1.57
N GLY A 208 -4.71 16.27 -2.14
CA GLY A 208 -4.41 17.06 -3.35
C GLY A 208 -4.39 16.26 -4.65
N GLY A 209 -4.86 15.01 -4.64
CA GLY A 209 -5.01 14.17 -5.82
C GLY A 209 -6.25 14.50 -6.66
N ALA A 210 -6.47 13.73 -7.73
CA ALA A 210 -7.60 13.93 -8.65
C ALA A 210 -8.94 13.43 -8.08
N THR A 211 -8.90 12.42 -7.21
CA THR A 211 -10.09 11.86 -6.56
C THR A 211 -10.59 12.80 -5.47
N PRO A 212 -11.89 13.13 -5.43
CA PRO A 212 -12.47 13.90 -4.33
C PRO A 212 -12.25 13.15 -3.01
N VAL A 213 -11.51 13.77 -2.08
CA VAL A 213 -11.26 13.18 -0.76
C VAL A 213 -12.59 13.00 -0.02
N THR A 214 -12.81 11.80 0.49
CA THR A 214 -13.97 11.46 1.32
C THR A 214 -13.51 10.60 2.49
N ASN A 215 -14.35 10.40 3.49
CA ASN A 215 -14.03 9.54 4.64
C ASN A 215 -14.36 8.07 4.36
N ALA A 216 -13.92 7.19 5.24
CA ALA A 216 -14.13 5.75 5.10
C ALA A 216 -15.62 5.37 5.15
N ASP A 217 -16.42 6.02 6.02
CA ASP A 217 -17.84 5.72 6.19
C ASP A 217 -18.65 6.05 4.93
N ASP A 218 -18.32 7.16 4.24
CA ASP A 218 -18.94 7.53 2.96
C ASP A 218 -18.60 6.51 1.85
N LEU A 219 -17.38 5.96 1.85
CA LEU A 219 -16.96 4.92 0.90
C LEU A 219 -17.62 3.58 1.21
N GLU A 220 -17.74 3.22 2.49
CA GLU A 220 -18.47 2.03 2.95
C GLU A 220 -19.91 2.09 2.47
N ALA A 221 -20.60 3.21 2.72
CA ALA A 221 -21.98 3.42 2.28
C ALA A 221 -22.18 3.32 0.76
N GLN A 222 -21.12 3.54 -0.04
CA GLN A 222 -21.13 3.35 -1.49
C GLN A 222 -20.82 1.92 -1.91
N GLY A 223 -20.32 1.05 -1.02
CA GLY A 223 -19.98 -0.34 -1.31
C GLY A 223 -18.49 -0.63 -1.54
N PHE A 224 -17.59 0.30 -1.19
CA PHE A 224 -16.15 0.03 -1.17
C PHE A 224 -15.78 -0.82 0.04
N SER A 225 -14.87 -1.76 -0.16
CA SER A 225 -14.43 -2.69 0.87
C SER A 225 -13.08 -2.32 1.50
N ILE A 226 -12.26 -1.56 0.78
CA ILE A 226 -10.93 -1.13 1.22
C ILE A 226 -10.77 0.35 0.90
N VAL A 227 -10.17 1.09 1.83
CA VAL A 227 -9.64 2.44 1.57
C VAL A 227 -8.18 2.51 1.98
N ILE A 228 -7.33 3.03 1.10
CA ILE A 228 -5.91 3.26 1.37
C ILE A 228 -5.61 4.76 1.45
N PHE A 229 -4.64 5.10 2.32
CA PHE A 229 -4.06 6.44 2.48
C PHE A 229 -2.53 6.34 2.31
N PRO A 230 -2.04 6.06 1.09
CA PRO A 230 -0.67 5.57 0.89
C PRO A 230 0.42 6.58 1.20
N GLY A 231 0.14 7.88 1.04
CA GLY A 231 1.14 8.93 1.15
C GLY A 231 1.01 9.85 2.35
N GLY A 232 -0.03 9.71 3.17
CA GLY A 232 -0.30 10.62 4.30
C GLY A 232 0.85 10.67 5.30
N ILE A 233 1.31 9.50 5.76
CA ILE A 233 2.40 9.41 6.74
C ILE A 233 3.71 10.01 6.25
N VAL A 234 4.11 9.77 5.01
CA VAL A 234 5.38 10.31 4.50
C VAL A 234 5.32 11.83 4.32
N ARG A 235 4.15 12.39 3.97
CA ARG A 235 3.94 13.85 3.91
C ARG A 235 4.01 14.47 5.30
N ALA A 236 3.38 13.83 6.30
CA ALA A 236 3.42 14.27 7.71
C ALA A 236 4.85 14.21 8.24
N LEU A 237 5.59 13.11 8.00
CA LEU A 237 6.99 12.98 8.38
C LEU A 237 7.86 14.04 7.72
N ALA A 238 7.75 14.25 6.40
CA ALA A 238 8.57 15.22 5.68
C ALA A 238 8.36 16.64 6.22
N ARG A 239 7.12 17.03 6.53
CA ARG A 239 6.82 18.32 7.16
C ARG A 239 7.41 18.42 8.57
N SER A 240 7.22 17.38 9.40
CA SER A 240 7.77 17.35 10.74
C SER A 240 9.30 17.37 10.75
N ALA A 241 9.95 16.61 9.87
CA ALA A 241 11.39 16.61 9.72
C ALA A 241 11.93 17.97 9.26
N GLN A 242 11.25 18.65 8.34
CA GLN A 242 11.61 20.00 7.90
C GLN A 242 11.57 20.98 9.07
N ASP A 243 10.51 20.96 9.87
CA ASP A 243 10.37 21.82 11.05
C ASP A 243 11.42 21.49 12.12
N TYR A 244 11.71 20.21 12.34
CA TYR A 244 12.74 19.76 13.28
C TYR A 244 14.13 20.25 12.87
N TYR A 245 14.55 20.04 11.63
CA TYR A 245 15.87 20.48 11.17
C TYR A 245 16.02 21.99 11.17
N ALA A 246 14.96 22.74 10.85
CA ALA A 246 14.96 24.20 10.94
C ALA A 246 15.14 24.66 12.40
N SER A 247 14.43 24.04 13.34
CA SER A 247 14.56 24.33 14.78
C SER A 247 15.96 24.01 15.30
N LEU A 248 16.47 22.82 14.98
CA LEU A 248 17.80 22.37 15.41
C LEU A 248 18.91 23.29 14.86
N HIS A 249 18.83 23.66 13.57
CA HIS A 249 19.79 24.57 12.95
C HIS A 249 19.80 25.98 13.61
N MET A 250 18.60 26.48 13.94
CA MET A 250 18.45 27.79 14.55
C MET A 250 18.93 27.81 16.01
N ASN A 251 18.68 26.80 16.78
CA ASN A 251 18.85 26.80 18.23
C ASN A 251 20.08 26.00 18.72
N GLY A 252 20.67 25.16 17.90
CA GLY A 252 21.77 24.25 18.30
C GLY A 252 21.39 23.26 19.40
N SER A 253 20.09 23.01 19.61
CA SER A 253 19.54 22.19 20.68
C SER A 253 18.18 21.62 20.29
N ASN A 254 17.87 20.42 20.79
CA ASN A 254 16.56 19.78 20.63
C ASN A 254 15.49 20.37 21.58
N THR A 255 15.87 21.12 22.62
CA THR A 255 14.96 21.60 23.66
C THR A 255 13.72 22.33 23.11
N PRO A 256 13.82 23.23 22.10
CA PRO A 256 12.64 23.90 21.55
C PRO A 256 11.68 23.01 20.76
N PHE A 257 12.04 21.77 20.49
CA PHE A 257 11.23 20.82 19.74
C PHE A 257 10.80 19.61 20.58
N ALA A 258 11.18 19.57 21.86
CA ALA A 258 11.05 18.40 22.73
C ALA A 258 9.61 17.91 22.91
N ASP A 259 8.63 18.82 22.93
CA ASP A 259 7.19 18.54 23.05
C ASP A 259 6.56 17.92 21.78
N ARG A 260 7.30 17.91 20.67
CA ARG A 260 6.89 17.36 19.37
C ARG A 260 7.62 16.07 18.99
N MET A 261 8.35 15.47 19.91
CA MET A 261 9.11 14.23 19.70
C MET A 261 9.03 13.33 20.92
N PHE A 262 9.20 12.04 20.73
CA PHE A 262 9.40 11.12 21.84
C PHE A 262 10.72 11.44 22.54
N ASP A 263 10.73 11.30 23.85
CA ASP A 263 11.99 11.19 24.59
C ASP A 263 12.61 9.80 24.38
N PHE A 264 13.79 9.58 24.96
CA PHE A 264 14.50 8.30 24.87
C PHE A 264 13.66 7.10 25.35
N SER A 265 12.95 7.26 26.46
CA SER A 265 12.10 6.22 27.06
C SER A 265 10.89 5.93 26.19
N GLY A 266 10.20 6.95 25.72
CA GLY A 266 9.00 6.82 24.90
C GLY A 266 9.26 6.10 23.57
N LEU A 267 10.38 6.41 22.89
CA LEU A 267 10.74 5.70 21.68
C LEU A 267 11.10 4.25 21.96
N ASN A 268 11.86 3.98 23.03
CA ASN A 268 12.21 2.60 23.42
C ASN A 268 10.98 1.75 23.76
N GLN A 269 9.93 2.36 24.31
CA GLN A 269 8.65 1.68 24.52
C GLN A 269 7.98 1.31 23.19
N VAL A 270 7.92 2.24 22.22
CA VAL A 270 7.33 1.99 20.89
C VAL A 270 8.03 0.87 20.14
N ILE A 271 9.35 0.78 20.22
CA ILE A 271 10.13 -0.26 19.51
C ILE A 271 10.24 -1.58 20.29
N GLY A 272 9.69 -1.67 21.52
CA GLY A 272 9.65 -2.91 22.31
C GLY A 272 10.99 -3.30 22.90
N THR A 273 11.81 -2.32 23.33
CA THR A 273 13.18 -2.59 23.85
C THR A 273 13.15 -3.51 25.08
N SER A 274 12.22 -3.29 26.01
CA SER A 274 12.14 -4.10 27.24
C SER A 274 11.83 -5.57 26.94
N GLU A 275 10.87 -5.82 26.05
CA GLU A 275 10.45 -7.15 25.63
C GLU A 275 11.59 -7.90 24.95
N MET A 276 12.36 -7.23 24.08
CA MET A 276 13.51 -7.80 23.39
C MET A 276 14.65 -8.14 24.36
N LEU A 277 14.92 -7.28 25.35
CA LEU A 277 15.92 -7.54 26.38
C LEU A 277 15.52 -8.73 27.28
N GLU A 278 14.25 -8.80 27.70
CA GLU A 278 13.76 -9.94 28.48
C GLU A 278 13.77 -11.24 27.67
N LEU A 279 13.46 -11.17 26.38
CA LEU A 279 13.59 -12.33 25.49
C LEU A 279 15.05 -12.81 25.42
N GLY A 280 16.00 -11.87 25.28
CA GLY A 280 17.44 -12.19 25.25
C GLY A 280 17.92 -12.95 26.52
N LYS A 281 17.51 -12.52 27.70
CA LYS A 281 17.87 -13.16 28.98
C LYS A 281 17.51 -14.64 29.04
N ARG A 282 16.47 -15.09 28.36
CA ARG A 282 16.08 -16.52 28.30
C ARG A 282 17.15 -17.42 27.67
N TYR A 283 18.06 -16.83 26.89
CA TYR A 283 19.08 -17.53 26.12
C TYR A 283 20.51 -17.26 26.62
N ASP A 284 20.70 -16.38 27.61
CA ASP A 284 22.03 -15.99 28.12
C ASP A 284 22.68 -17.04 29.03
N GLY A 285 22.00 -18.18 29.31
CA GLY A 285 22.55 -19.28 30.08
C GLY A 285 22.86 -18.94 31.55
N SER A 286 22.35 -17.83 32.05
CA SER A 286 22.43 -17.46 33.47
C SER A 286 21.24 -18.08 34.19
N ASP A 287 21.35 -19.36 34.54
CA ASP A 287 20.56 -19.95 35.62
C ASP A 287 21.09 -19.35 36.95
N ASP A 288 20.34 -18.40 37.49
CA ASP A 288 20.44 -18.04 38.94
C ASP A 288 19.53 -18.94 39.78
#